data_50d6f48a714e502645de51029019036e
#
_entry.id   50d6f48a714e502645de51029019036e
#
_cell.length_a   1.000
_cell.length_b   1.000
_cell.length_c   1.000
_cell.angle_alpha   90.00
_cell.angle_beta   90.00
_cell.angle_gamma   90.00
#
_symmetry.space_group_name_H-M   'P 1'
#
loop_
_entity.id
_entity.type
_entity.pdbx_description
1 polymer ?
#
loop_
_entity_poly.entity_id
_entity_poly.type
_entity_poly.pdbx_seq_one_letter_code
_entity_poly.pdbx_strand_id
1 'polypeptide(L)'
;MTNKPFPSDLEIALAAELKPITEIAAENGISEDRLEPYGKYVAKVLLDESTNAETAQKRGSKYIVVTAVTPTPLGEGKTATSVSLAQGFSQTGRKAALALRQPAMGPTFGIKGGAAGGGYSQIVPMEKLNLHLTGDFHAVTAAHNLLAAMIDNHLHQGNDLRLDPRAIEWRRVIDMNDRSLRNIVVGLGERIDGVPRQTGFDITSASEIMVILSLATSFEDLRKRLAKIVIGLNYDGEAVTAADLKADGAMAVILADAINPNLLQTLEHTPALIHAGPFGNIATGNSSVVADYVGLEYSDYVITEAGFGADMGAERFFNVKCRISGLKPDAAVLVVTVRSLKSHSGLYKIVPGKPLPEGMLEENPADVEAGATNLKKHIEIVRNFGVQPVVAINAFPTDFDSEHKAIRRIAEEAGARVAIHHGVAEGGKGTIDLANVVAEACDDVSNLEYTYDLEDSLETKLEKVATKVYGADGISIAPAAAKQLKRFADLGYSHLPVVIAKTHLSISSDASLKGAPTGWTLPVREVRLAAGAGYVYAICGTMRTMPGLSKSPAAERIGFDENGTMVGLS
;
A
#
# COMPACT_ATOMS: atom_id res chain seq x y z
N MET A 1 -2.07 -42.54 -1.17
CA MET A 1 -2.39 -41.24 -0.60
C MET A 1 -3.36 -40.54 -1.52
N THR A 2 -4.57 -40.25 -1.10
CA THR A 2 -5.60 -39.62 -1.92
C THR A 2 -5.14 -38.21 -2.25
N ASN A 3 -4.92 -37.94 -3.53
CA ASN A 3 -4.62 -36.61 -4.08
C ASN A 3 -5.84 -35.69 -3.89
N LYS A 4 -6.11 -35.23 -2.67
CA LYS A 4 -7.04 -34.12 -2.50
C LYS A 4 -6.33 -32.85 -2.99
N PRO A 5 -6.98 -32.05 -3.83
CA PRO A 5 -6.43 -30.76 -4.24
C PRO A 5 -6.21 -29.89 -2.99
N PHE A 6 -5.22 -29.00 -3.02
CA PHE A 6 -5.00 -28.02 -1.94
C PHE A 6 -6.28 -27.18 -1.77
N PRO A 7 -6.78 -27.00 -0.52
CA PRO A 7 -8.00 -26.24 -0.31
C PRO A 7 -7.87 -24.79 -0.80
N SER A 8 -8.96 -24.19 -1.21
CA SER A 8 -8.99 -22.77 -1.57
C SER A 8 -8.79 -21.89 -0.32
N ASP A 9 -8.35 -20.65 -0.52
CA ASP A 9 -8.16 -19.69 0.56
C ASP A 9 -9.43 -19.50 1.39
N LEU A 10 -10.60 -19.44 0.73
CA LEU A 10 -11.89 -19.31 1.40
C LEU A 10 -12.24 -20.57 2.22
N GLU A 11 -12.00 -21.77 1.69
CA GLU A 11 -12.25 -23.02 2.43
C GLU A 11 -11.38 -23.09 3.69
N ILE A 12 -10.11 -22.69 3.61
CA ILE A 12 -9.20 -22.63 4.76
C ILE A 12 -9.72 -21.61 5.78
N ALA A 13 -10.10 -20.42 5.33
CA ALA A 13 -10.60 -19.36 6.22
C ALA A 13 -11.91 -19.74 6.93
N LEU A 14 -12.86 -20.37 6.22
CA LEU A 14 -14.14 -20.81 6.78
C LEU A 14 -13.99 -22.00 7.73
N ALA A 15 -12.97 -22.83 7.56
CA ALA A 15 -12.68 -23.96 8.48
C ALA A 15 -11.90 -23.53 9.74
N ALA A 16 -11.45 -22.28 9.82
CA ALA A 16 -10.64 -21.80 10.93
C ALA A 16 -11.43 -21.67 12.23
N GLU A 17 -10.83 -22.10 13.35
CA GLU A 17 -11.35 -21.85 14.69
C GLU A 17 -10.88 -20.47 15.16
N LEU A 18 -11.83 -19.51 15.25
CA LEU A 18 -11.53 -18.14 15.64
C LEU A 18 -11.70 -17.91 17.13
N LYS A 19 -10.73 -17.25 17.76
CA LYS A 19 -10.88 -16.70 19.10
C LYS A 19 -11.76 -15.44 19.09
N PRO A 20 -12.54 -15.17 20.15
CA PRO A 20 -13.14 -13.85 20.34
C PRO A 20 -12.08 -12.74 20.27
N ILE A 21 -12.40 -11.62 19.63
CA ILE A 21 -11.42 -10.55 19.45
C ILE A 21 -10.96 -9.91 20.76
N THR A 22 -11.82 -9.94 21.78
CA THR A 22 -11.48 -9.48 23.13
C THR A 22 -10.42 -10.37 23.78
N GLU A 23 -10.41 -11.68 23.50
CA GLU A 23 -9.38 -12.60 23.96
C GLU A 23 -8.05 -12.32 23.27
N ILE A 24 -8.04 -12.13 21.94
CA ILE A 24 -6.85 -11.71 21.18
C ILE A 24 -6.27 -10.41 21.75
N ALA A 25 -7.11 -9.42 22.04
CA ALA A 25 -6.68 -8.16 22.62
C ALA A 25 -6.05 -8.35 24.01
N ALA A 26 -6.71 -9.09 24.90
CA ALA A 26 -6.23 -9.35 26.25
C ALA A 26 -4.89 -10.11 26.28
N GLU A 27 -4.71 -11.14 25.43
CA GLU A 27 -3.46 -11.89 25.28
C GLU A 27 -2.28 -11.00 24.85
N ASN A 28 -2.59 -9.91 24.12
CA ASN A 28 -1.59 -8.94 23.65
C ASN A 28 -1.47 -7.70 24.55
N GLY A 29 -2.25 -7.61 25.64
CA GLY A 29 -2.16 -6.53 26.62
C GLY A 29 -2.96 -5.27 26.24
N ILE A 30 -3.83 -5.35 25.24
CA ILE A 30 -4.75 -4.27 24.89
C ILE A 30 -5.92 -4.33 25.87
N SER A 31 -6.13 -3.25 26.63
CA SER A 31 -7.19 -3.17 27.64
C SER A 31 -8.58 -3.05 27.02
N GLU A 32 -9.61 -3.48 27.75
CA GLU A 32 -10.99 -3.51 27.28
C GLU A 32 -11.53 -2.09 26.98
N ASP A 33 -11.12 -1.09 27.73
CA ASP A 33 -11.48 0.32 27.52
C ASP A 33 -10.88 0.92 26.23
N ARG A 34 -9.85 0.27 25.65
CA ARG A 34 -9.28 0.61 24.34
C ARG A 34 -9.95 -0.13 23.19
N LEU A 35 -11.01 -0.91 23.41
CA LEU A 35 -11.67 -1.72 22.39
C LEU A 35 -13.10 -1.29 22.13
N GLU A 36 -13.44 -1.15 20.87
CA GLU A 36 -14.83 -1.04 20.40
C GLU A 36 -15.15 -2.27 19.51
N PRO A 37 -15.87 -3.29 20.04
CA PRO A 37 -16.18 -4.51 19.31
C PRO A 37 -17.17 -4.28 18.15
N TYR A 38 -16.83 -4.80 16.98
CA TYR A 38 -17.70 -4.89 15.80
C TYR A 38 -18.10 -6.34 15.55
N GLY A 39 -18.85 -6.90 16.51
CA GLY A 39 -19.20 -8.31 16.57
C GLY A 39 -18.11 -9.14 17.31
N LYS A 40 -18.11 -10.47 17.10
CA LYS A 40 -17.31 -11.38 17.93
C LYS A 40 -15.83 -11.39 17.56
N TYR A 41 -15.48 -11.12 16.30
CA TYR A 41 -14.15 -11.40 15.73
C TYR A 41 -13.42 -10.18 15.18
N VAL A 42 -14.01 -9.00 15.30
CA VAL A 42 -13.41 -7.73 14.86
C VAL A 42 -13.65 -6.67 15.93
N ALA A 43 -12.67 -5.80 16.17
CA ALA A 43 -12.83 -4.62 17.01
C ALA A 43 -12.04 -3.46 16.42
N LYS A 44 -12.38 -2.22 16.81
CA LYS A 44 -11.46 -1.09 16.67
C LYS A 44 -10.61 -0.96 17.92
N VAL A 45 -9.35 -0.54 17.75
CA VAL A 45 -8.48 -0.12 18.83
C VAL A 45 -8.54 1.39 18.93
N LEU A 46 -9.15 1.89 20.00
CA LEU A 46 -9.34 3.33 20.22
C LEU A 46 -7.99 4.00 20.48
N LEU A 47 -7.72 5.09 19.76
CA LEU A 47 -6.54 5.91 19.97
C LEU A 47 -6.71 6.74 21.24
N ASP A 48 -5.62 6.94 21.96
CA ASP A 48 -5.52 7.84 23.12
C ASP A 48 -4.24 8.67 23.07
N GLU A 49 -3.97 9.43 24.13
CA GLU A 49 -2.79 10.29 24.21
C GLU A 49 -1.46 9.50 24.19
N SER A 50 -1.48 8.20 24.56
CA SER A 50 -0.30 7.33 24.51
C SER A 50 0.03 6.88 23.11
N THR A 51 -0.91 6.93 22.16
CA THR A 51 -0.72 6.49 20.77
C THR A 51 0.10 7.53 20.00
N ASN A 52 1.42 7.45 20.11
CA ASN A 52 2.36 8.37 19.48
C ASN A 52 3.75 7.73 19.27
N ALA A 53 4.61 8.40 18.51
CA ALA A 53 5.95 7.91 18.18
C ALA A 53 6.83 7.67 19.41
N GLU A 54 6.75 8.52 20.43
CA GLU A 54 7.56 8.41 21.63
C GLU A 54 7.22 7.14 22.43
N THR A 55 5.94 6.87 22.64
CA THR A 55 5.48 5.64 23.32
C THR A 55 5.83 4.40 22.49
N ALA A 56 5.61 4.43 21.18
CA ALA A 56 5.95 3.34 20.27
C ALA A 56 7.45 2.97 20.33
N GLN A 57 8.33 3.97 20.48
CA GLN A 57 9.79 3.75 20.54
C GLN A 57 10.29 3.34 21.94
N LYS A 58 9.60 3.74 23.02
CA LYS A 58 10.03 3.46 24.42
C LYS A 58 10.13 1.97 24.75
N ARG A 59 9.27 1.14 24.15
CA ARG A 59 9.25 -0.31 24.37
C ARG A 59 10.50 -0.99 23.80
N GLY A 60 11.16 -0.42 22.80
CA GLY A 60 12.26 -1.05 22.06
C GLY A 60 11.79 -2.14 21.11
N SER A 61 10.52 -2.12 20.72
CA SER A 61 9.94 -3.03 19.73
C SER A 61 10.58 -2.88 18.37
N LYS A 62 10.71 -3.98 17.65
CA LYS A 62 11.33 -4.02 16.31
C LYS A 62 10.29 -3.74 15.24
N TYR A 63 10.63 -2.82 14.34
CA TYR A 63 9.77 -2.39 13.23
C TYR A 63 10.30 -2.93 11.91
N ILE A 64 9.51 -3.75 11.21
CA ILE A 64 9.91 -4.49 10.03
C ILE A 64 9.02 -4.11 8.87
N VAL A 65 9.61 -3.72 7.74
CA VAL A 65 8.86 -3.48 6.50
C VAL A 65 9.05 -4.64 5.52
N VAL A 66 7.94 -5.19 5.01
CA VAL A 66 7.96 -6.22 3.96
C VAL A 66 7.70 -5.56 2.62
N THR A 67 8.60 -5.77 1.68
CA THR A 67 8.51 -5.32 0.29
C THR A 67 8.87 -6.47 -0.65
N ALA A 68 9.12 -6.22 -1.93
CA ALA A 68 9.50 -7.26 -2.89
C ALA A 68 10.43 -6.74 -3.97
N VAL A 69 10.92 -7.64 -4.81
CA VAL A 69 11.46 -7.34 -6.13
C VAL A 69 10.38 -6.68 -7.01
N THR A 70 10.74 -6.17 -8.19
CA THR A 70 9.76 -5.61 -9.13
C THR A 70 8.61 -6.60 -9.37
N PRO A 71 7.35 -6.21 -9.16
CA PRO A 71 6.20 -7.09 -9.34
C PRO A 71 6.09 -7.67 -10.73
N THR A 72 5.60 -8.90 -10.78
CA THR A 72 5.22 -9.60 -12.02
C THR A 72 3.71 -9.79 -12.09
N PRO A 73 3.15 -10.15 -13.23
CA PRO A 73 1.73 -10.50 -13.33
C PRO A 73 1.30 -11.69 -12.45
N LEU A 74 2.26 -12.44 -11.91
CA LEU A 74 2.01 -13.62 -11.06
C LEU A 74 1.83 -13.27 -9.59
N GLY A 75 2.34 -12.12 -9.16
CA GLY A 75 2.45 -11.74 -7.76
C GLY A 75 3.61 -12.45 -7.04
N GLU A 76 4.21 -11.80 -6.07
CA GLU A 76 5.36 -12.32 -5.31
C GLU A 76 4.98 -12.88 -3.95
N GLY A 77 3.72 -12.69 -3.52
CA GLY A 77 3.21 -13.19 -2.25
C GLY A 77 3.62 -12.36 -1.03
N LYS A 78 3.79 -11.04 -1.18
CA LYS A 78 4.15 -10.13 -0.06
C LYS A 78 3.24 -10.29 1.16
N THR A 79 1.92 -10.19 0.96
CA THR A 79 0.96 -10.27 2.07
C THR A 79 1.00 -11.64 2.74
N ALA A 80 1.07 -12.73 1.96
CA ALA A 80 1.22 -14.07 2.53
C ALA A 80 2.54 -14.20 3.32
N THR A 81 3.64 -13.63 2.82
CA THR A 81 4.93 -13.60 3.54
C THR A 81 4.82 -12.74 4.81
N SER A 82 4.17 -11.58 4.77
CA SER A 82 3.99 -10.73 5.95
C SER A 82 3.19 -11.45 7.04
N VAL A 83 2.09 -12.10 6.66
CA VAL A 83 1.24 -12.86 7.59
C VAL A 83 1.98 -14.05 8.16
N SER A 84 2.60 -14.87 7.31
CA SER A 84 3.34 -16.06 7.77
C SER A 84 4.55 -15.69 8.62
N LEU A 85 5.24 -14.59 8.34
CA LEU A 85 6.34 -14.09 9.15
C LEU A 85 5.87 -13.74 10.58
N ALA A 86 4.74 -13.04 10.71
CA ALA A 86 4.15 -12.74 12.02
C ALA A 86 3.76 -14.02 12.78
N GLN A 87 3.14 -14.98 12.09
CA GLN A 87 2.86 -16.30 12.64
C GLN A 87 4.16 -17.04 13.02
N GLY A 88 5.22 -16.96 12.20
CA GLY A 88 6.52 -17.56 12.48
C GLY A 88 7.18 -16.97 13.73
N PHE A 89 7.10 -15.67 13.95
CA PHE A 89 7.54 -15.06 15.21
C PHE A 89 6.76 -15.64 16.41
N SER A 90 5.43 -15.76 16.30
CA SER A 90 4.61 -16.36 17.35
C SER A 90 4.98 -17.81 17.63
N GLN A 91 5.30 -18.62 16.61
CA GLN A 91 5.79 -20.00 16.75
C GLN A 91 7.14 -20.07 17.50
N THR A 92 7.93 -19.01 17.47
CA THR A 92 9.20 -18.92 18.22
C THR A 92 9.03 -18.33 19.63
N GLY A 93 7.78 -18.10 20.08
CA GLY A 93 7.48 -17.52 21.39
C GLY A 93 7.67 -15.99 21.46
N ARG A 94 7.88 -15.31 20.35
CA ARG A 94 8.01 -13.85 20.27
C ARG A 94 6.65 -13.23 19.98
N LYS A 95 6.31 -12.13 20.66
CA LYS A 95 5.08 -11.38 20.40
C LYS A 95 5.21 -10.55 19.12
N ALA A 96 4.38 -10.85 18.12
CA ALA A 96 4.35 -10.13 16.87
C ALA A 96 2.95 -9.57 16.58
N ALA A 97 2.88 -8.48 15.82
CA ALA A 97 1.66 -7.95 15.26
C ALA A 97 1.87 -7.55 13.80
N LEU A 98 0.78 -7.57 13.04
CA LEU A 98 0.71 -7.07 11.67
C LEU A 98 0.10 -5.67 11.66
N ALA A 99 0.60 -4.80 10.78
CA ALA A 99 -0.02 -3.52 10.43
C ALA A 99 -0.14 -3.44 8.91
N LEU A 100 -1.32 -3.81 8.37
CA LEU A 100 -1.55 -3.97 6.94
C LEU A 100 -2.69 -3.08 6.44
N ARG A 101 -2.73 -2.87 5.11
CA ARG A 101 -3.80 -2.12 4.47
C ARG A 101 -5.09 -2.93 4.40
N GLN A 102 -6.22 -2.23 4.52
CA GLN A 102 -7.51 -2.78 4.15
C GLN A 102 -7.61 -2.84 2.61
N PRO A 103 -8.03 -3.97 2.01
CA PRO A 103 -8.26 -4.06 0.57
C PRO A 103 -9.49 -3.25 0.14
N ALA A 104 -9.47 -2.71 -1.09
CA ALA A 104 -10.60 -2.06 -1.72
C ALA A 104 -11.54 -3.09 -2.38
N MET A 105 -12.85 -2.86 -2.35
CA MET A 105 -13.82 -3.76 -2.98
C MET A 105 -13.72 -3.76 -4.51
N GLY A 106 -13.40 -2.63 -5.13
CA GLY A 106 -13.29 -2.56 -6.58
C GLY A 106 -12.35 -3.61 -7.19
N PRO A 107 -11.09 -3.74 -6.75
CA PRO A 107 -10.20 -4.83 -7.14
C PRO A 107 -10.69 -6.22 -6.77
N THR A 108 -11.34 -6.38 -5.61
CA THR A 108 -11.91 -7.67 -5.15
C THR A 108 -12.93 -8.20 -6.14
N PHE A 109 -13.86 -7.38 -6.58
CA PHE A 109 -14.86 -7.74 -7.58
C PHE A 109 -14.37 -7.62 -9.03
N GLY A 110 -13.28 -6.90 -9.27
CA GLY A 110 -12.75 -6.63 -10.61
C GLY A 110 -11.77 -7.66 -11.14
N ILE A 111 -10.70 -7.93 -10.41
CA ILE A 111 -9.56 -8.73 -10.91
C ILE A 111 -9.23 -9.87 -9.96
N LYS A 112 -9.13 -9.58 -8.64
CA LYS A 112 -8.76 -10.52 -7.59
C LYS A 112 -9.94 -10.68 -6.65
N GLY A 113 -10.14 -11.87 -6.13
CA GLY A 113 -11.20 -12.15 -5.17
C GLY A 113 -10.94 -11.66 -3.74
N GLY A 114 -9.83 -10.96 -3.46
CA GLY A 114 -9.50 -10.45 -2.14
C GLY A 114 -8.00 -10.30 -1.88
N ALA A 115 -7.61 -9.93 -0.67
CA ALA A 115 -6.24 -9.68 -0.28
C ALA A 115 -5.97 -9.95 1.22
N ALA A 116 -6.47 -11.07 1.75
CA ALA A 116 -6.29 -11.45 3.16
C ALA A 116 -4.99 -12.24 3.44
N GLY A 117 -4.18 -12.49 2.43
CA GLY A 117 -3.05 -13.43 2.43
C GLY A 117 -3.29 -14.57 1.46
N GLY A 118 -2.84 -15.79 1.77
CA GLY A 118 -3.07 -16.98 0.97
C GLY A 118 -2.69 -18.27 1.69
N GLY A 119 -3.36 -19.38 1.38
CA GLY A 119 -3.17 -20.66 2.03
C GLY A 119 -3.34 -20.57 3.54
N TYR A 120 -2.38 -21.13 4.30
CA TYR A 120 -2.36 -21.05 5.76
C TYR A 120 -1.79 -19.74 6.32
N SER A 121 -1.51 -18.76 5.45
CA SER A 121 -1.03 -17.42 5.82
C SER A 121 -2.10 -16.38 5.55
N GLN A 122 -3.19 -16.40 6.31
CA GLN A 122 -4.36 -15.53 6.11
C GLN A 122 -4.75 -14.78 7.38
N ILE A 123 -5.35 -13.60 7.16
CA ILE A 123 -6.07 -12.83 8.17
C ILE A 123 -7.54 -13.20 8.09
N VAL A 124 -8.14 -13.43 9.25
CA VAL A 124 -9.53 -13.89 9.38
C VAL A 124 -10.33 -13.01 10.37
N PRO A 125 -11.64 -12.81 10.14
CA PRO A 125 -12.49 -13.35 9.06
C PRO A 125 -12.19 -12.73 7.70
N MET A 126 -11.85 -13.56 6.70
CA MET A 126 -11.45 -13.09 5.37
C MET A 126 -12.56 -12.34 4.63
N GLU A 127 -13.78 -12.83 4.71
CA GLU A 127 -14.95 -12.24 4.06
C GLU A 127 -15.25 -10.83 4.60
N LYS A 128 -15.08 -10.60 5.90
CA LYS A 128 -15.26 -9.27 6.48
C LYS A 128 -14.19 -8.30 6.03
N LEU A 129 -12.94 -8.76 6.03
CA LEU A 129 -11.79 -7.98 5.60
C LEU A 129 -11.92 -7.50 4.15
N ASN A 130 -12.36 -8.37 3.25
CA ASN A 130 -12.43 -8.10 1.81
C ASN A 130 -13.70 -7.32 1.39
N LEU A 131 -14.66 -7.13 2.28
CA LEU A 131 -15.90 -6.39 2.02
C LEU A 131 -15.91 -5.05 2.78
N HIS A 132 -16.83 -4.89 3.71
CA HIS A 132 -17.03 -3.60 4.38
C HIS A 132 -16.19 -3.42 5.64
N LEU A 133 -15.76 -4.51 6.27
CA LEU A 133 -15.09 -4.55 7.56
C LEU A 133 -15.87 -3.76 8.63
N THR A 134 -15.42 -2.56 8.98
CA THR A 134 -16.08 -1.64 9.93
C THR A 134 -16.62 -0.36 9.27
N GLY A 135 -16.51 -0.25 7.93
CA GLY A 135 -17.05 0.88 7.17
C GLY A 135 -16.05 2.01 6.89
N ASP A 136 -14.76 1.86 7.14
CA ASP A 136 -13.76 2.91 6.95
C ASP A 136 -13.69 3.42 5.51
N PHE A 137 -13.78 2.53 4.51
CA PHE A 137 -13.84 2.92 3.10
C PHE A 137 -15.09 3.73 2.77
N HIS A 138 -16.24 3.37 3.38
CA HIS A 138 -17.46 4.16 3.24
C HIS A 138 -17.30 5.55 3.86
N ALA A 139 -16.70 5.65 5.05
CA ALA A 139 -16.44 6.93 5.71
C ALA A 139 -15.54 7.83 4.84
N VAL A 140 -14.45 7.29 4.27
CA VAL A 140 -13.59 8.02 3.33
C VAL A 140 -14.37 8.47 2.10
N THR A 141 -15.17 7.58 1.50
CA THR A 141 -16.02 7.91 0.34
C THR A 141 -16.99 9.04 0.67
N ALA A 142 -17.66 8.98 1.82
CA ALA A 142 -18.63 9.98 2.26
C ALA A 142 -17.96 11.34 2.51
N ALA A 143 -16.85 11.37 3.24
CA ALA A 143 -16.09 12.61 3.51
C ALA A 143 -15.58 13.26 2.21
N HIS A 144 -15.06 12.45 1.29
CA HIS A 144 -14.57 12.92 -0.02
C HIS A 144 -15.68 13.53 -0.87
N ASN A 145 -16.81 12.84 -0.95
CA ASN A 145 -17.96 13.26 -1.75
C ASN A 145 -18.72 14.42 -1.09
N LEU A 146 -18.68 14.56 0.24
CA LEU A 146 -19.16 15.74 0.93
C LEU A 146 -18.40 16.99 0.46
N LEU A 147 -17.07 16.94 0.43
CA LEU A 147 -16.26 18.06 -0.07
C LEU A 147 -16.60 18.38 -1.53
N ALA A 148 -16.74 17.36 -2.39
CA ALA A 148 -17.15 17.55 -3.79
C ALA A 148 -18.53 18.21 -3.92
N ALA A 149 -19.49 17.82 -3.08
CA ALA A 149 -20.84 18.42 -3.05
C ALA A 149 -20.79 19.88 -2.55
N MET A 150 -19.98 20.16 -1.53
CA MET A 150 -19.80 21.53 -1.02
C MET A 150 -19.14 22.46 -2.05
N ILE A 151 -18.21 21.97 -2.87
CA ILE A 151 -17.63 22.72 -3.98
C ILE A 151 -18.71 23.10 -4.99
N ASP A 152 -19.52 22.14 -5.45
CA ASP A 152 -20.56 22.42 -6.44
C ASP A 152 -21.68 23.29 -5.86
N ASN A 153 -22.02 23.13 -4.58
CA ASN A 153 -22.95 24.00 -3.88
C ASN A 153 -22.40 25.45 -3.78
N HIS A 154 -21.11 25.62 -3.48
CA HIS A 154 -20.47 26.94 -3.41
C HIS A 154 -20.56 27.67 -4.75
N LEU A 155 -20.28 26.97 -5.88
CA LEU A 155 -20.44 27.52 -7.22
C LEU A 155 -21.89 27.96 -7.49
N HIS A 156 -22.86 27.16 -7.07
CA HIS A 156 -24.29 27.41 -7.28
C HIS A 156 -24.81 28.60 -6.43
N GLN A 157 -24.32 28.75 -5.21
CA GLN A 157 -24.80 29.75 -4.23
C GLN A 157 -24.09 31.09 -4.31
N GLY A 158 -23.39 31.41 -5.40
CA GLY A 158 -22.80 32.73 -5.64
C GLY A 158 -21.29 32.77 -5.77
N ASN A 159 -20.56 31.72 -5.38
CA ASN A 159 -19.12 31.57 -5.58
C ASN A 159 -18.30 32.72 -4.96
N ASP A 160 -18.52 33.05 -3.69
CA ASP A 160 -17.85 34.16 -3.00
C ASP A 160 -16.32 34.02 -2.97
N LEU A 161 -15.79 32.77 -2.98
CA LEU A 161 -14.36 32.50 -3.07
C LEU A 161 -13.81 32.69 -4.49
N ARG A 162 -14.65 33.03 -5.46
CA ARG A 162 -14.28 33.22 -6.87
C ARG A 162 -13.55 32.02 -7.47
N LEU A 163 -13.94 30.79 -7.04
CA LEU A 163 -13.37 29.55 -7.54
C LEU A 163 -13.58 29.43 -9.06
N ASP A 164 -12.53 29.18 -9.84
CA ASP A 164 -12.65 28.93 -11.30
C ASP A 164 -13.16 27.50 -11.52
N PRO A 165 -14.37 27.29 -12.06
CA PRO A 165 -14.94 25.97 -12.31
C PRO A 165 -14.06 25.06 -13.19
N ARG A 166 -13.17 25.67 -14.00
CA ARG A 166 -12.24 24.94 -14.89
C ARG A 166 -10.93 24.56 -14.21
N ALA A 167 -10.65 25.16 -13.02
CA ALA A 167 -9.46 24.90 -12.24
C ALA A 167 -9.75 24.00 -11.02
N ILE A 168 -10.94 23.42 -10.90
CA ILE A 168 -11.29 22.47 -9.86
C ILE A 168 -10.65 21.13 -10.18
N GLU A 169 -9.74 20.67 -9.31
CA GLU A 169 -9.04 19.40 -9.43
C GLU A 169 -9.71 18.28 -8.61
N TRP A 170 -10.58 18.64 -7.65
CA TRP A 170 -11.27 17.69 -6.78
C TRP A 170 -12.40 16.97 -7.53
N ARG A 171 -12.26 15.65 -7.66
CA ARG A 171 -13.24 14.77 -8.30
C ARG A 171 -14.17 14.17 -7.26
N ARG A 172 -14.98 13.17 -7.61
CA ARG A 172 -15.72 12.30 -6.71
C ARG A 172 -15.03 10.96 -6.58
N VAL A 173 -15.44 10.13 -5.63
CA VAL A 173 -14.92 8.77 -5.48
C VAL A 173 -16.03 7.75 -5.30
N ILE A 174 -15.74 6.51 -5.70
CA ILE A 174 -16.56 5.33 -5.45
C ILE A 174 -15.65 4.11 -5.29
N ASP A 175 -15.96 3.20 -4.35
CA ASP A 175 -15.15 1.99 -4.15
C ASP A 175 -15.61 0.85 -5.07
N MET A 176 -15.63 1.13 -6.37
CA MET A 176 -15.93 0.15 -7.41
C MET A 176 -15.18 0.49 -8.70
N ASN A 177 -14.80 -0.54 -9.47
CA ASN A 177 -14.15 -0.36 -10.76
C ASN A 177 -15.18 -0.01 -11.84
N ASP A 178 -15.27 1.26 -12.22
CA ASP A 178 -16.17 1.73 -13.28
C ASP A 178 -15.50 2.71 -14.24
N ARG A 179 -15.09 2.21 -15.41
CA ARG A 179 -14.44 3.03 -16.43
C ARG A 179 -15.33 4.12 -17.04
N SER A 180 -16.65 3.95 -16.97
CA SER A 180 -17.62 4.90 -17.52
C SER A 180 -17.65 6.20 -16.73
N LEU A 181 -17.25 6.15 -15.45
CA LEU A 181 -17.20 7.31 -14.57
C LEU A 181 -15.91 8.14 -14.67
N ARG A 182 -14.94 7.75 -15.51
CA ARG A 182 -13.66 8.49 -15.65
C ARG A 182 -13.83 9.95 -16.06
N ASN A 183 -14.80 10.21 -16.94
CA ASN A 183 -15.14 11.55 -17.38
C ASN A 183 -16.66 11.66 -17.46
N ILE A 184 -17.23 12.60 -16.70
CA ILE A 184 -18.67 12.86 -16.66
C ILE A 184 -18.89 14.38 -16.69
N VAL A 185 -20.12 14.78 -16.89
CA VAL A 185 -20.58 16.15 -16.68
C VAL A 185 -21.56 16.14 -15.51
N VAL A 186 -21.36 17.05 -14.56
CA VAL A 186 -22.27 17.28 -13.43
C VAL A 186 -23.04 18.58 -13.63
N GLY A 187 -24.13 18.79 -12.89
CA GLY A 187 -24.94 20.02 -12.95
C GLY A 187 -25.74 20.17 -14.25
N LEU A 188 -26.00 19.06 -14.98
CA LEU A 188 -26.89 19.05 -16.13
C LEU A 188 -28.35 19.14 -15.67
N GLY A 189 -29.16 19.85 -16.44
CA GLY A 189 -30.58 20.03 -16.18
C GLY A 189 -30.94 21.50 -16.17
N GLU A 190 -31.82 21.89 -15.24
CA GLU A 190 -32.25 23.27 -15.07
C GLU A 190 -31.26 24.07 -14.21
N ARG A 191 -31.43 25.39 -14.15
CA ARG A 191 -30.56 26.27 -13.36
C ARG A 191 -30.46 25.86 -11.88
N ILE A 192 -31.49 25.23 -11.34
CA ILE A 192 -31.53 24.75 -9.96
C ILE A 192 -30.63 23.53 -9.72
N ASP A 193 -30.25 22.80 -10.78
CA ASP A 193 -29.46 21.57 -10.70
C ASP A 193 -27.96 21.83 -10.57
N GLY A 194 -27.52 23.08 -10.66
CA GLY A 194 -26.13 23.50 -10.46
C GLY A 194 -25.45 24.13 -11.66
N VAL A 195 -24.12 24.18 -11.64
CA VAL A 195 -23.30 24.73 -12.71
C VAL A 195 -22.71 23.58 -13.54
N PRO A 196 -23.04 23.45 -14.84
CA PRO A 196 -22.50 22.39 -15.68
C PRO A 196 -20.97 22.47 -15.78
N ARG A 197 -20.29 21.39 -15.43
CA ARG A 197 -18.83 21.25 -15.56
C ARG A 197 -18.41 19.81 -15.79
N GLN A 198 -17.28 19.64 -16.48
CA GLN A 198 -16.65 18.32 -16.59
C GLN A 198 -15.97 17.94 -15.27
N THR A 199 -16.11 16.68 -14.88
CA THR A 199 -15.43 16.07 -13.74
C THR A 199 -15.32 14.56 -13.97
N GLY A 200 -15.18 13.76 -12.93
CA GLY A 200 -15.17 12.30 -12.96
C GLY A 200 -15.14 11.70 -11.58
N PHE A 201 -14.99 10.38 -11.55
CA PHE A 201 -14.77 9.62 -10.33
C PHE A 201 -13.38 8.97 -10.36
N ASP A 202 -12.75 8.91 -9.19
CA ASP A 202 -11.63 8.05 -8.90
C ASP A 202 -12.09 6.91 -7.98
N ILE A 203 -11.31 5.85 -7.84
CA ILE A 203 -11.61 4.83 -6.85
C ILE A 203 -11.27 5.36 -5.45
N THR A 204 -12.01 4.95 -4.42
CA THR A 204 -11.83 5.44 -3.04
C THR A 204 -10.40 5.30 -2.53
N SER A 205 -9.70 4.23 -2.90
CA SER A 205 -8.27 4.04 -2.56
C SER A 205 -7.32 5.09 -3.17
N ALA A 206 -7.76 5.82 -4.20
CA ALA A 206 -7.01 6.91 -4.81
C ALA A 206 -7.31 8.28 -4.19
N SER A 207 -8.26 8.34 -3.24
CA SER A 207 -8.62 9.56 -2.53
C SER A 207 -7.44 10.12 -1.73
N GLU A 208 -7.23 11.44 -1.79
CA GLU A 208 -6.30 12.11 -0.88
C GLU A 208 -6.70 11.91 0.60
N ILE A 209 -8.01 11.82 0.90
CA ILE A 209 -8.49 11.55 2.27
C ILE A 209 -8.05 10.16 2.75
N MET A 210 -8.03 9.16 1.87
CA MET A 210 -7.50 7.84 2.20
C MET A 210 -6.01 7.90 2.58
N VAL A 211 -5.23 8.73 1.90
CA VAL A 211 -3.81 8.94 2.24
C VAL A 211 -3.67 9.73 3.54
N ILE A 212 -4.48 10.77 3.73
CA ILE A 212 -4.53 11.54 4.98
C ILE A 212 -4.81 10.60 6.15
N LEU A 213 -5.82 9.70 6.04
CA LEU A 213 -6.12 8.70 7.06
C LEU A 213 -4.93 7.78 7.35
N SER A 214 -4.15 7.42 6.32
CA SER A 214 -2.97 6.57 6.49
C SER A 214 -1.77 7.29 7.10
N LEU A 215 -1.66 8.60 6.94
CA LEU A 215 -0.51 9.39 7.39
C LEU A 215 -0.79 10.21 8.66
N ALA A 216 -2.04 10.35 9.06
CA ALA A 216 -2.40 11.05 10.28
C ALA A 216 -1.80 10.35 11.50
N THR A 217 -1.26 11.15 12.43
CA THR A 217 -0.63 10.69 13.67
C THR A 217 -1.58 10.77 14.88
N SER A 218 -2.70 11.48 14.71
CA SER A 218 -3.75 11.67 15.71
C SER A 218 -5.03 12.18 15.05
N PHE A 219 -6.14 12.23 15.79
CA PHE A 219 -7.38 12.86 15.32
C PHE A 219 -7.20 14.36 15.05
N GLU A 220 -6.42 15.06 15.86
CA GLU A 220 -6.12 16.48 15.64
C GLU A 220 -5.30 16.68 14.35
N ASP A 221 -4.30 15.84 14.10
CA ASP A 221 -3.51 15.89 12.87
C ASP A 221 -4.37 15.55 11.64
N LEU A 222 -5.27 14.56 11.74
CA LEU A 222 -6.26 14.25 10.71
C LEU A 222 -7.04 15.51 10.30
N ARG A 223 -7.62 16.23 11.26
CA ARG A 223 -8.38 17.45 11.01
C ARG A 223 -7.54 18.55 10.38
N LYS A 224 -6.32 18.77 10.88
CA LYS A 224 -5.38 19.76 10.32
C LYS A 224 -5.02 19.44 8.87
N ARG A 225 -4.87 18.17 8.52
CA ARG A 225 -4.59 17.71 7.14
C ARG A 225 -5.80 17.91 6.25
N LEU A 226 -7.00 17.56 6.70
CA LEU A 226 -8.24 17.78 5.95
C LEU A 226 -8.41 19.26 5.58
N ALA A 227 -8.14 20.18 6.51
CA ALA A 227 -8.22 21.62 6.30
C ALA A 227 -7.30 22.10 5.14
N LYS A 228 -6.14 21.48 4.96
CA LYS A 228 -5.12 21.84 3.95
C LYS A 228 -5.39 21.30 2.55
N ILE A 229 -6.39 20.46 2.34
CA ILE A 229 -6.73 19.92 1.01
C ILE A 229 -6.98 21.07 0.06
N VAL A 230 -6.22 21.14 -1.05
CA VAL A 230 -6.42 22.12 -2.12
C VAL A 230 -7.43 21.55 -3.11
N ILE A 231 -8.54 22.25 -3.31
CA ILE A 231 -9.65 21.80 -4.18
C ILE A 231 -9.55 22.33 -5.60
N GLY A 232 -8.83 23.43 -5.81
CA GLY A 232 -8.65 24.10 -7.08
C GLY A 232 -8.07 25.51 -6.88
N LEU A 233 -8.16 26.31 -7.92
CA LEU A 233 -7.70 27.70 -7.90
C LEU A 233 -8.88 28.66 -8.08
N ASN A 234 -8.76 29.87 -7.49
CA ASN A 234 -9.66 30.98 -7.80
C ASN A 234 -9.24 31.69 -9.12
N TYR A 235 -10.04 32.64 -9.58
CA TYR A 235 -9.74 33.40 -10.82
C TYR A 235 -8.45 34.24 -10.74
N ASP A 236 -7.91 34.46 -9.53
CA ASP A 236 -6.65 35.18 -9.33
C ASP A 236 -5.44 34.22 -9.29
N GLY A 237 -5.68 32.89 -9.41
CA GLY A 237 -4.65 31.86 -9.41
C GLY A 237 -4.21 31.42 -8.02
N GLU A 238 -4.91 31.83 -6.97
CA GLU A 238 -4.64 31.43 -5.61
C GLU A 238 -5.30 30.08 -5.29
N ALA A 239 -4.67 29.29 -4.43
CA ALA A 239 -5.20 27.99 -3.99
C ALA A 239 -6.43 28.20 -3.07
N VAL A 240 -7.50 27.47 -3.36
CA VAL A 240 -8.68 27.38 -2.49
C VAL A 240 -8.65 26.03 -1.78
N THR A 241 -8.87 26.05 -0.46
CA THR A 241 -8.75 24.87 0.39
C THR A 241 -10.10 24.38 0.93
N ALA A 242 -10.10 23.18 1.52
CA ALA A 242 -11.27 22.66 2.24
C ALA A 242 -11.62 23.53 3.46
N ALA A 243 -10.63 24.16 4.10
CA ALA A 243 -10.86 25.11 5.20
C ALA A 243 -11.58 26.37 4.74
N ASP A 244 -11.28 26.89 3.54
CA ASP A 244 -11.97 28.06 2.97
C ASP A 244 -13.47 27.78 2.74
N LEU A 245 -13.83 26.53 2.42
CA LEU A 245 -15.21 26.05 2.34
C LEU A 245 -15.79 25.65 3.70
N LYS A 246 -15.01 25.69 4.79
CA LYS A 246 -15.38 25.23 6.15
C LYS A 246 -15.84 23.76 6.17
N ALA A 247 -15.23 22.92 5.33
CA ALA A 247 -15.61 21.52 5.17
C ALA A 247 -14.88 20.58 6.13
N ASP A 248 -13.68 20.97 6.60
CA ASP A 248 -12.76 20.16 7.40
C ASP A 248 -13.40 19.58 8.67
N GLY A 249 -14.23 20.34 9.36
CA GLY A 249 -14.92 19.90 10.58
C GLY A 249 -15.92 18.77 10.30
N ALA A 250 -16.79 18.94 9.31
CA ALA A 250 -17.78 17.92 8.94
C ALA A 250 -17.11 16.65 8.39
N MET A 251 -16.05 16.79 7.59
CA MET A 251 -15.26 15.67 7.10
C MET A 251 -14.60 14.91 8.26
N ALA A 252 -14.05 15.61 9.25
CA ALA A 252 -13.46 15.00 10.44
C ALA A 252 -14.48 14.22 11.27
N VAL A 253 -15.70 14.73 11.42
CA VAL A 253 -16.80 14.01 12.10
C VAL A 253 -17.14 12.69 11.38
N ILE A 254 -17.23 12.69 10.06
CA ILE A 254 -17.47 11.47 9.27
C ILE A 254 -16.35 10.44 9.47
N LEU A 255 -15.12 10.89 9.70
CA LEU A 255 -13.93 10.05 9.86
C LEU A 255 -13.59 9.72 11.31
N ALA A 256 -14.41 10.14 12.29
CA ALA A 256 -14.09 10.02 13.71
C ALA A 256 -13.80 8.59 14.16
N ASP A 257 -14.59 7.62 13.69
CA ASP A 257 -14.36 6.20 14.00
C ASP A 257 -13.32 5.57 13.07
N ALA A 258 -13.24 6.07 11.82
CA ALA A 258 -12.35 5.53 10.81
C ALA A 258 -10.86 5.75 11.13
N ILE A 259 -10.49 6.70 11.99
CA ILE A 259 -9.10 6.93 12.41
C ILE A 259 -8.57 5.79 13.29
N ASN A 260 -9.43 5.05 13.96
CA ASN A 260 -9.07 3.95 14.83
C ASN A 260 -8.78 2.68 14.01
N PRO A 261 -7.62 2.02 14.17
CA PRO A 261 -7.30 0.81 13.42
C PRO A 261 -8.18 -0.38 13.81
N ASN A 262 -8.42 -1.26 12.85
CA ASN A 262 -9.22 -2.46 13.05
C ASN A 262 -8.34 -3.62 13.50
N LEU A 263 -8.69 -4.26 14.60
CA LEU A 263 -8.05 -5.45 15.12
C LEU A 263 -8.76 -6.70 14.61
N LEU A 264 -7.99 -7.57 13.96
CA LEU A 264 -8.35 -8.91 13.52
C LEU A 264 -7.29 -9.89 14.01
N GLN A 265 -7.34 -11.13 13.54
CA GLN A 265 -6.37 -12.18 13.86
C GLN A 265 -5.92 -12.91 12.60
N THR A 266 -4.75 -13.54 12.64
CA THR A 266 -4.37 -14.54 11.66
C THR A 266 -5.00 -15.90 11.96
N LEU A 267 -4.87 -16.87 11.07
CA LEU A 267 -5.28 -18.27 11.33
C LEU A 267 -4.64 -18.87 12.59
N GLU A 268 -3.48 -18.35 13.00
CA GLU A 268 -2.74 -18.79 14.20
C GLU A 268 -2.86 -17.80 15.36
N HIS A 269 -3.91 -16.95 15.36
CA HIS A 269 -4.26 -16.01 16.41
C HIS A 269 -3.26 -14.87 16.66
N THR A 270 -2.32 -14.61 15.75
CA THR A 270 -1.46 -13.43 15.81
C THR A 270 -2.31 -12.19 15.52
N PRO A 271 -2.21 -11.09 16.31
CA PRO A 271 -3.00 -9.88 16.09
C PRO A 271 -2.63 -9.18 14.77
N ALA A 272 -3.65 -8.71 14.07
CA ALA A 272 -3.52 -7.99 12.82
C ALA A 272 -4.30 -6.67 12.87
N LEU A 273 -3.56 -5.56 12.80
CA LEU A 273 -4.10 -4.21 12.71
C LEU A 273 -4.30 -3.87 11.24
N ILE A 274 -5.56 -3.81 10.82
CA ILE A 274 -5.93 -3.50 9.44
C ILE A 274 -6.46 -2.08 9.39
N HIS A 275 -5.75 -1.20 8.64
CA HIS A 275 -6.16 0.18 8.64
C HIS A 275 -5.73 0.93 7.38
N ALA A 276 -6.63 1.79 6.87
CA ALA A 276 -6.51 2.55 5.63
C ALA A 276 -6.19 1.65 4.42
N GLY A 277 -6.26 2.17 3.23
CA GLY A 277 -6.02 1.40 2.01
C GLY A 277 -5.59 2.26 0.82
N PRO A 278 -4.58 3.16 0.99
CA PRO A 278 -4.17 4.04 -0.10
C PRO A 278 -3.53 3.24 -1.23
N PHE A 279 -3.83 3.61 -2.48
CA PHE A 279 -3.21 3.03 -3.67
C PHE A 279 -1.68 3.23 -3.66
N GLY A 280 -0.96 2.18 -4.07
CA GLY A 280 0.48 2.25 -4.28
C GLY A 280 0.89 2.95 -5.58
N ASN A 281 -0.01 3.27 -6.50
CA ASN A 281 0.32 3.89 -7.78
C ASN A 281 0.62 5.38 -7.65
N ILE A 282 -0.22 6.11 -6.91
CA ILE A 282 -0.17 7.58 -6.77
C ILE A 282 -0.05 8.04 -5.30
N ALA A 283 -0.14 7.10 -4.37
CA ALA A 283 -0.08 7.33 -2.93
C ALA A 283 1.04 6.52 -2.30
N THR A 284 1.10 6.46 -0.97
CA THR A 284 2.17 5.75 -0.25
C THR A 284 2.11 4.23 -0.41
N GLY A 285 0.91 3.66 -0.52
CA GLY A 285 0.75 2.20 -0.64
C GLY A 285 1.10 1.44 0.64
N ASN A 286 0.98 2.08 1.81
CA ASN A 286 1.29 1.52 3.12
C ASN A 286 0.06 1.57 4.04
N SER A 287 0.08 0.77 5.11
CA SER A 287 -0.85 0.88 6.22
C SER A 287 -0.67 2.21 6.97
N SER A 288 -1.54 2.50 7.94
CA SER A 288 -1.52 3.77 8.66
C SER A 288 -0.38 3.87 9.68
N VAL A 289 -0.02 5.12 9.98
CA VAL A 289 0.94 5.47 11.04
C VAL A 289 0.40 5.06 12.41
N VAL A 290 -0.90 5.31 12.66
CA VAL A 290 -1.51 4.98 13.97
C VAL A 290 -1.60 3.47 14.20
N ALA A 291 -1.78 2.66 13.15
CA ALA A 291 -1.71 1.20 13.27
C ALA A 291 -0.30 0.72 13.65
N ASP A 292 0.74 1.36 13.09
CA ASP A 292 2.13 1.06 13.47
C ASP A 292 2.40 1.43 14.94
N TYR A 293 1.92 2.61 15.39
CA TYR A 293 2.08 3.03 16.80
C TYR A 293 1.43 2.03 17.75
N VAL A 294 0.17 1.64 17.49
CA VAL A 294 -0.53 0.64 18.29
C VAL A 294 0.21 -0.71 18.26
N GLY A 295 0.65 -1.16 17.09
CA GLY A 295 1.43 -2.40 16.97
C GLY A 295 2.69 -2.39 17.83
N LEU A 296 3.48 -1.31 17.75
CA LEU A 296 4.73 -1.13 18.49
C LEU A 296 4.51 -0.96 20.02
N GLU A 297 3.35 -0.44 20.41
CA GLU A 297 2.98 -0.32 21.82
C GLU A 297 2.76 -1.69 22.47
N TYR A 298 2.17 -2.65 21.75
CA TYR A 298 1.71 -3.91 22.33
C TYR A 298 2.51 -5.17 21.94
N SER A 299 3.38 -5.09 20.92
CA SER A 299 4.12 -6.24 20.40
C SER A 299 5.63 -5.99 20.40
N ASP A 300 6.44 -7.07 20.42
CA ASP A 300 7.90 -6.98 20.35
C ASP A 300 8.39 -6.81 18.91
N TYR A 301 7.62 -7.33 17.96
CA TYR A 301 7.89 -7.22 16.51
C TYR A 301 6.64 -6.76 15.78
N VAL A 302 6.75 -5.69 14.99
CA VAL A 302 5.66 -5.19 14.13
C VAL A 302 6.05 -5.33 12.68
N ILE A 303 5.23 -6.04 11.92
CA ILE A 303 5.43 -6.28 10.50
C ILE A 303 4.43 -5.42 9.73
N THR A 304 4.94 -4.47 8.96
CA THR A 304 4.13 -3.67 8.02
C THR A 304 4.53 -3.97 6.58
N GLU A 305 3.70 -3.56 5.63
CA GLU A 305 3.88 -3.87 4.21
C GLU A 305 4.04 -2.60 3.38
N ALA A 306 4.99 -2.63 2.45
CA ALA A 306 5.12 -1.63 1.40
C ALA A 306 4.67 -2.23 0.06
N GLY A 307 3.71 -1.59 -0.61
CA GLY A 307 3.13 -2.07 -1.86
C GLY A 307 4.14 -2.06 -3.02
N PHE A 308 3.97 -2.95 -3.99
CA PHE A 308 4.87 -3.13 -5.14
C PHE A 308 6.29 -3.56 -4.75
N GLY A 309 7.31 -3.09 -5.48
CA GLY A 309 8.72 -3.36 -5.22
C GLY A 309 9.35 -2.30 -4.32
N ALA A 310 10.60 -2.56 -3.88
CA ALA A 310 11.32 -1.63 -3.03
C ALA A 310 11.58 -0.28 -3.71
N ASP A 311 11.65 -0.25 -5.03
CA ASP A 311 11.80 0.97 -5.84
C ASP A 311 10.62 1.93 -5.69
N MET A 312 9.41 1.45 -5.44
CA MET A 312 8.21 2.26 -5.30
C MET A 312 7.66 2.28 -3.87
N GLY A 313 7.26 1.12 -3.36
CA GLY A 313 6.59 1.04 -2.07
C GLY A 313 7.50 1.33 -0.90
N ALA A 314 8.69 0.70 -0.85
CA ALA A 314 9.65 0.96 0.22
C ALA A 314 10.26 2.36 0.11
N GLU A 315 10.52 2.86 -1.11
CA GLU A 315 10.95 4.24 -1.30
C GLU A 315 10.00 5.24 -0.63
N ARG A 316 8.69 5.12 -0.87
CA ARG A 316 7.67 6.00 -0.27
C ARG A 316 7.50 5.76 1.23
N PHE A 317 7.62 4.51 1.65
CA PHE A 317 7.64 4.17 3.06
C PHE A 317 8.75 4.92 3.79
N PHE A 318 9.98 4.88 3.28
CA PHE A 318 11.10 5.59 3.88
C PHE A 318 10.99 7.11 3.73
N ASN A 319 10.89 7.62 2.50
CA ASN A 319 10.93 9.07 2.23
C ASN A 319 9.69 9.83 2.68
N VAL A 320 8.52 9.19 2.82
CA VAL A 320 7.26 9.86 3.21
C VAL A 320 6.77 9.38 4.56
N LYS A 321 6.42 8.09 4.70
CA LYS A 321 5.77 7.58 5.92
C LYS A 321 6.70 7.66 7.14
N CYS A 322 7.95 7.25 7.01
CA CYS A 322 8.93 7.31 8.11
C CYS A 322 9.25 8.77 8.53
N ARG A 323 9.32 9.70 7.56
CA ARG A 323 9.49 11.12 7.89
C ARG A 323 8.34 11.68 8.73
N ILE A 324 7.10 11.30 8.39
CA ILE A 324 5.90 11.79 9.07
C ILE A 324 5.72 11.13 10.43
N SER A 325 5.90 9.82 10.49
CA SER A 325 5.71 9.04 11.73
C SER A 325 6.87 9.18 12.73
N GLY A 326 8.05 9.58 12.29
CA GLY A 326 9.26 9.54 13.12
C GLY A 326 9.78 8.13 13.39
N LEU A 327 9.13 7.08 12.88
CA LEU A 327 9.55 5.69 13.04
C LEU A 327 10.66 5.34 12.06
N LYS A 328 11.57 4.44 12.51
CA LYS A 328 12.66 3.92 11.70
C LYS A 328 12.58 2.39 11.71
N PRO A 329 12.55 1.73 10.53
CA PRO A 329 12.54 0.28 10.49
C PRO A 329 13.92 -0.29 10.88
N ASP A 330 13.89 -1.40 11.62
CA ASP A 330 15.08 -2.17 12.00
C ASP A 330 15.55 -3.05 10.84
N ALA A 331 14.62 -3.63 10.07
CA ALA A 331 14.91 -4.47 8.92
C ALA A 331 13.87 -4.31 7.81
N ALA A 332 14.28 -4.64 6.58
CA ALA A 332 13.40 -4.73 5.43
C ALA A 332 13.44 -6.14 4.83
N VAL A 333 12.30 -6.81 4.78
CA VAL A 333 12.16 -8.12 4.17
C VAL A 333 11.81 -7.95 2.69
N LEU A 334 12.67 -8.46 1.82
CA LEU A 334 12.56 -8.39 0.37
C LEU A 334 12.10 -9.73 -0.19
N VAL A 335 10.82 -9.82 -0.53
CA VAL A 335 10.21 -11.05 -1.06
C VAL A 335 10.62 -11.27 -2.51
N VAL A 336 11.06 -12.48 -2.80
CA VAL A 336 11.43 -12.95 -4.13
C VAL A 336 10.90 -14.36 -4.38
N THR A 337 10.59 -14.68 -5.64
CA THR A 337 10.25 -16.03 -6.07
C THR A 337 11.14 -16.45 -7.24
N VAL A 338 11.35 -17.75 -7.46
CA VAL A 338 12.02 -18.28 -8.65
C VAL A 338 11.36 -17.70 -9.91
N ARG A 339 10.02 -17.72 -9.94
CA ARG A 339 9.23 -17.22 -11.08
C ARG A 339 9.43 -15.74 -11.35
N SER A 340 9.59 -14.92 -10.30
CA SER A 340 9.82 -13.49 -10.48
C SER A 340 11.18 -13.22 -11.15
N LEU A 341 12.24 -13.91 -10.75
CA LEU A 341 13.56 -13.73 -11.38
C LEU A 341 13.57 -14.29 -12.81
N LYS A 342 13.00 -15.48 -13.06
CA LYS A 342 12.84 -15.97 -14.43
C LYS A 342 12.04 -15.00 -15.32
N SER A 343 11.03 -14.33 -14.78
CA SER A 343 10.31 -13.27 -15.49
C SER A 343 11.21 -12.06 -15.80
N HIS A 344 12.09 -11.68 -14.87
CA HIS A 344 13.02 -10.55 -15.03
C HIS A 344 14.24 -10.88 -15.90
N SER A 345 14.46 -12.13 -16.26
CA SER A 345 15.45 -12.49 -17.27
C SER A 345 15.11 -11.93 -18.66
N GLY A 346 13.81 -11.65 -18.92
CA GLY A 346 13.32 -11.23 -20.23
C GLY A 346 13.14 -12.36 -21.24
N LEU A 347 13.45 -13.60 -20.85
CA LEU A 347 13.35 -14.80 -21.73
C LEU A 347 11.91 -15.26 -21.92
N TYR A 348 11.02 -14.93 -20.98
CA TYR A 348 9.64 -15.43 -20.95
C TYR A 348 8.61 -14.31 -21.08
N LYS A 349 7.61 -14.52 -21.96
CA LYS A 349 6.47 -13.63 -22.09
C LYS A 349 5.30 -14.16 -21.26
N ILE A 350 5.05 -13.53 -20.14
CA ILE A 350 3.92 -13.86 -19.27
C ILE A 350 2.69 -13.05 -19.70
N VAL A 351 1.57 -13.74 -19.90
CA VAL A 351 0.28 -13.13 -20.26
C VAL A 351 -0.72 -13.45 -19.14
N PRO A 352 -1.29 -12.43 -18.47
CA PRO A 352 -2.28 -12.65 -17.41
C PRO A 352 -3.44 -13.54 -17.89
N GLY A 353 -3.82 -14.55 -17.09
CA GLY A 353 -4.92 -15.46 -17.39
C GLY A 353 -4.59 -16.56 -18.41
N LYS A 354 -3.34 -16.69 -18.83
CA LYS A 354 -2.85 -17.82 -19.64
C LYS A 354 -1.92 -18.71 -18.82
N PRO A 355 -1.79 -20.01 -19.18
CA PRO A 355 -0.78 -20.89 -18.58
C PRO A 355 0.62 -20.28 -18.69
N LEU A 356 1.47 -20.60 -17.71
CA LEU A 356 2.88 -20.18 -17.74
C LEU A 356 3.61 -20.87 -18.90
N PRO A 357 4.62 -20.22 -19.48
CA PRO A 357 5.53 -20.89 -20.42
C PRO A 357 6.18 -22.13 -19.77
N GLU A 358 6.23 -23.25 -20.47
CA GLU A 358 6.75 -24.52 -19.95
C GLU A 358 8.16 -24.37 -19.36
N GLY A 359 9.08 -23.68 -20.06
CA GLY A 359 10.44 -23.46 -19.57
C GLY A 359 10.54 -22.68 -18.25
N MET A 360 9.50 -21.94 -17.83
CA MET A 360 9.47 -21.34 -16.50
C MET A 360 9.27 -22.37 -15.37
N LEU A 361 8.72 -23.54 -15.69
CA LEU A 361 8.43 -24.62 -14.76
C LEU A 361 9.52 -25.71 -14.77
N GLU A 362 10.49 -25.59 -15.66
CA GLU A 362 11.65 -26.48 -15.75
C GLU A 362 12.78 -25.98 -14.86
N GLU A 363 13.61 -26.90 -14.35
CA GLU A 363 14.80 -26.58 -13.58
C GLU A 363 15.81 -25.80 -14.44
N ASN A 364 16.04 -24.53 -14.13
CA ASN A 364 17.01 -23.70 -14.83
C ASN A 364 17.59 -22.58 -13.96
N PRO A 365 18.62 -22.83 -13.15
CA PRO A 365 19.29 -21.80 -12.36
C PRO A 365 19.89 -20.66 -13.21
N ALA A 366 20.25 -20.91 -14.47
CA ALA A 366 20.82 -19.88 -15.34
C ALA A 366 19.80 -18.80 -15.70
N ASP A 367 18.51 -19.15 -15.83
CA ASP A 367 17.44 -18.15 -16.04
C ASP A 367 17.19 -17.30 -14.80
N VAL A 368 17.36 -17.89 -13.60
CA VAL A 368 17.33 -17.16 -12.33
C VAL A 368 18.48 -16.16 -12.27
N GLU A 369 19.69 -16.58 -12.65
CA GLU A 369 20.86 -15.72 -12.71
C GLU A 369 20.72 -14.59 -13.74
N ALA A 370 20.10 -14.86 -14.89
CA ALA A 370 19.81 -13.83 -15.89
C ALA A 370 18.88 -12.73 -15.37
N GLY A 371 17.95 -13.07 -14.49
CA GLY A 371 17.06 -12.10 -13.83
C GLY A 371 17.61 -11.44 -12.56
N ALA A 372 18.78 -11.86 -12.10
CA ALA A 372 19.37 -11.47 -10.82
C ALA A 372 19.64 -9.97 -10.66
N THR A 373 19.83 -9.22 -11.75
CA THR A 373 20.06 -7.78 -11.71
C THR A 373 18.92 -7.03 -11.02
N ASN A 374 17.67 -7.53 -11.16
CA ASN A 374 16.51 -6.95 -10.47
C ASN A 374 16.63 -7.13 -8.95
N LEU A 375 16.92 -8.35 -8.47
CA LEU A 375 17.10 -8.62 -7.04
C LEU A 375 18.26 -7.81 -6.45
N LYS A 376 19.43 -7.78 -7.12
CA LYS A 376 20.58 -7.00 -6.67
C LYS A 376 20.26 -5.52 -6.53
N LYS A 377 19.51 -4.95 -7.49
CA LYS A 377 19.10 -3.54 -7.43
C LYS A 377 18.14 -3.27 -6.26
N HIS A 378 17.22 -4.16 -5.97
CA HIS A 378 16.31 -3.99 -4.83
C HIS A 378 17.03 -4.11 -3.47
N ILE A 379 18.02 -4.99 -3.36
CA ILE A 379 18.92 -5.07 -2.18
C ILE A 379 19.70 -3.76 -2.04
N GLU A 380 20.26 -3.24 -3.12
CA GLU A 380 20.97 -1.95 -3.15
C GLU A 380 20.07 -0.81 -2.68
N ILE A 381 18.82 -0.74 -3.17
CA ILE A 381 17.84 0.28 -2.77
C ILE A 381 17.66 0.27 -1.25
N VAL A 382 17.36 -0.89 -0.66
CA VAL A 382 17.17 -1.01 0.79
C VAL A 382 18.40 -0.59 1.56
N ARG A 383 19.59 -1.03 1.13
CA ARG A 383 20.87 -0.67 1.77
C ARG A 383 21.19 0.81 1.67
N ASN A 384 20.86 1.46 0.55
CA ASN A 384 21.06 2.89 0.35
C ASN A 384 20.19 3.75 1.29
N PHE A 385 19.08 3.19 1.80
CA PHE A 385 18.33 3.78 2.89
C PHE A 385 18.90 3.48 4.29
N GLY A 386 20.00 2.74 4.39
CA GLY A 386 20.65 2.39 5.67
C GLY A 386 19.90 1.33 6.48
N VAL A 387 19.02 0.57 5.85
CA VAL A 387 18.20 -0.48 6.49
C VAL A 387 18.75 -1.86 6.13
N GLN A 388 18.66 -2.80 7.07
CA GLN A 388 19.15 -4.18 6.89
C GLN A 388 18.23 -4.98 5.97
N PRO A 389 18.72 -5.47 4.79
CA PRO A 389 17.91 -6.29 3.89
C PRO A 389 17.94 -7.77 4.31
N VAL A 390 16.75 -8.38 4.33
CA VAL A 390 16.58 -9.83 4.42
C VAL A 390 15.80 -10.31 3.20
N VAL A 391 16.39 -11.18 2.40
CA VAL A 391 15.73 -11.77 1.24
C VAL A 391 14.92 -12.97 1.70
N ALA A 392 13.60 -12.90 1.50
CA ALA A 392 12.66 -13.98 1.76
C ALA A 392 12.33 -14.69 0.44
N ILE A 393 12.83 -15.90 0.26
CA ILE A 393 12.48 -16.75 -0.89
C ILE A 393 11.13 -17.39 -0.58
N ASN A 394 10.06 -16.90 -1.23
CA ASN A 394 8.73 -17.49 -1.13
C ASN A 394 8.67 -18.70 -2.06
N ALA A 395 8.85 -19.89 -1.48
CA ALA A 395 8.99 -21.15 -2.21
C ALA A 395 7.65 -21.69 -2.70
N PHE A 396 7.62 -22.16 -3.94
CA PHE A 396 6.50 -22.88 -4.53
C PHE A 396 6.83 -24.37 -4.65
N PRO A 397 5.82 -25.27 -4.61
CA PRO A 397 6.03 -26.72 -4.75
C PRO A 397 6.68 -27.15 -6.05
N THR A 398 6.73 -26.28 -7.04
CA THR A 398 7.33 -26.51 -8.37
C THR A 398 8.73 -25.93 -8.51
N ASP A 399 9.28 -25.32 -7.47
CA ASP A 399 10.63 -24.77 -7.49
C ASP A 399 11.67 -25.88 -7.26
N PHE A 400 12.89 -25.66 -7.70
CA PHE A 400 14.01 -26.60 -7.55
C PHE A 400 15.06 -26.06 -6.59
N ASP A 401 15.69 -26.96 -5.83
CA ASP A 401 16.73 -26.61 -4.85
C ASP A 401 17.91 -25.86 -5.47
N SER A 402 18.28 -26.20 -6.72
CA SER A 402 19.35 -25.53 -7.45
C SER A 402 19.04 -24.05 -7.71
N GLU A 403 17.77 -23.72 -7.97
CA GLU A 403 17.29 -22.36 -8.20
C GLU A 403 17.26 -21.55 -6.90
N HIS A 404 16.80 -22.16 -5.80
CA HIS A 404 16.89 -21.55 -4.47
C HIS A 404 18.33 -21.29 -4.04
N LYS A 405 19.26 -22.22 -4.32
CA LYS A 405 20.70 -22.01 -4.06
C LYS A 405 21.27 -20.86 -4.89
N ALA A 406 20.85 -20.72 -6.15
CA ALA A 406 21.26 -19.60 -6.99
C ALA A 406 20.78 -18.26 -6.40
N ILE A 407 19.50 -18.15 -5.99
CA ILE A 407 18.96 -16.93 -5.35
C ILE A 407 19.72 -16.61 -4.05
N ARG A 408 19.96 -17.63 -3.20
CA ARG A 408 20.71 -17.45 -1.95
C ARG A 408 22.09 -16.88 -2.22
N ARG A 409 22.86 -17.50 -3.09
CA ARG A 409 24.20 -17.02 -3.45
C ARG A 409 24.20 -15.57 -3.96
N ILE A 410 23.26 -15.24 -4.87
CA ILE A 410 23.11 -13.89 -5.43
C ILE A 410 22.84 -12.86 -4.33
N ALA A 411 21.96 -13.18 -3.39
CA ALA A 411 21.56 -12.27 -2.32
C ALA A 411 22.69 -12.10 -1.29
N GLU A 412 23.37 -13.17 -0.89
CA GLU A 412 24.53 -13.14 0.02
C GLU A 412 25.68 -12.36 -0.58
N GLU A 413 26.01 -12.55 -1.87
CA GLU A 413 27.00 -11.75 -2.61
C GLU A 413 26.64 -10.26 -2.66
N ALA A 414 25.34 -9.92 -2.68
CA ALA A 414 24.85 -8.54 -2.62
C ALA A 414 24.78 -7.99 -1.19
N GLY A 415 25.14 -8.77 -0.18
CA GLY A 415 25.21 -8.38 1.23
C GLY A 415 23.87 -8.41 1.96
N ALA A 416 22.95 -9.29 1.58
CA ALA A 416 21.69 -9.53 2.28
C ALA A 416 21.70 -10.89 2.99
N ARG A 417 21.01 -10.98 4.14
CA ARG A 417 20.64 -12.28 4.73
C ARG A 417 19.55 -12.94 3.91
N VAL A 418 19.45 -14.26 3.96
CA VAL A 418 18.48 -15.02 3.15
C VAL A 418 17.83 -16.13 3.96
N ALA A 419 16.52 -16.28 3.82
CA ALA A 419 15.80 -17.45 4.27
C ALA A 419 14.79 -17.92 3.21
N ILE A 420 14.57 -19.23 3.15
CA ILE A 420 13.49 -19.84 2.36
C ILE A 420 12.31 -20.04 3.30
N HIS A 421 11.09 -19.80 2.81
CA HIS A 421 9.90 -20.07 3.59
C HIS A 421 8.79 -20.73 2.77
N HIS A 422 7.95 -21.50 3.48
CA HIS A 422 6.82 -22.26 2.95
C HIS A 422 5.50 -21.79 3.60
N GLY A 423 5.38 -20.50 3.93
CA GLY A 423 4.28 -19.95 4.70
C GLY A 423 2.90 -20.21 4.12
N VAL A 424 2.73 -20.17 2.79
CA VAL A 424 1.45 -20.47 2.13
C VAL A 424 0.98 -21.90 2.43
N ALA A 425 1.89 -22.87 2.41
CA ALA A 425 1.57 -24.28 2.62
C ALA A 425 1.51 -24.67 4.10
N GLU A 426 2.30 -24.02 4.97
CA GLU A 426 2.58 -24.50 6.33
C GLU A 426 2.34 -23.42 7.42
N GLY A 427 1.86 -22.24 7.05
CA GLY A 427 1.63 -21.14 7.99
C GLY A 427 2.91 -20.69 8.70
N GLY A 428 2.81 -20.36 9.98
CA GLY A 428 3.92 -19.91 10.80
C GLY A 428 5.04 -20.93 10.94
N LYS A 429 4.70 -22.21 10.98
CA LYS A 429 5.70 -23.30 11.07
C LYS A 429 6.66 -23.28 9.87
N GLY A 430 6.13 -23.00 8.67
CA GLY A 430 6.93 -22.89 7.45
C GLY A 430 7.78 -21.61 7.35
N THR A 431 7.73 -20.73 8.38
CA THR A 431 8.44 -19.44 8.38
C THR A 431 9.33 -19.21 9.62
N ILE A 432 9.54 -20.23 10.44
CA ILE A 432 10.39 -20.14 11.64
C ILE A 432 11.80 -19.67 11.29
N ASP A 433 12.41 -20.24 10.25
CA ASP A 433 13.76 -19.86 9.83
C ASP A 433 13.81 -18.40 9.37
N LEU A 434 12.83 -17.96 8.59
CA LEU A 434 12.72 -16.56 8.17
C LEU A 434 12.57 -15.64 9.40
N ALA A 435 11.72 -15.99 10.36
CA ALA A 435 11.53 -15.20 11.58
C ALA A 435 12.82 -15.07 12.39
N ASN A 436 13.62 -16.13 12.49
CA ASN A 436 14.93 -16.08 13.18
C ASN A 436 15.91 -15.18 12.42
N VAL A 437 16.05 -15.33 11.12
CA VAL A 437 16.96 -14.50 10.29
C VAL A 437 16.57 -13.03 10.33
N VAL A 438 15.25 -12.72 10.33
CA VAL A 438 14.76 -11.35 10.47
C VAL A 438 15.03 -10.79 11.86
N ALA A 439 14.85 -11.59 12.92
CA ALA A 439 15.19 -11.17 14.28
C ALA A 439 16.68 -10.81 14.40
N GLU A 440 17.57 -11.65 13.88
CA GLU A 440 19.02 -11.37 13.85
C GLU A 440 19.33 -10.07 13.06
N ALA A 441 18.65 -9.83 11.94
CA ALA A 441 18.82 -8.60 11.18
C ALA A 441 18.36 -7.35 11.96
N CYS A 442 17.33 -7.49 12.79
CA CYS A 442 16.86 -6.41 13.66
C CYS A 442 17.81 -6.05 14.81
N ASP A 443 18.77 -6.91 15.14
CA ASP A 443 19.79 -6.63 16.16
C ASP A 443 20.97 -5.82 15.59
N ASP A 444 21.10 -5.75 14.29
CA ASP A 444 22.08 -4.87 13.63
C ASP A 444 21.63 -3.40 13.69
N VAL A 445 22.60 -2.51 13.64
CA VAL A 445 22.33 -1.08 13.59
C VAL A 445 21.72 -0.70 12.24
N SER A 446 20.49 -0.20 12.27
CA SER A 446 19.82 0.46 11.13
C SER A 446 19.94 1.97 11.29
N ASN A 447 20.43 2.65 10.26
CA ASN A 447 20.54 4.11 10.25
C ASN A 447 19.81 4.66 9.03
N LEU A 448 18.51 4.88 9.19
CA LEU A 448 17.65 5.36 8.10
C LEU A 448 18.15 6.71 7.57
N GLU A 449 18.52 6.72 6.29
CA GLU A 449 18.90 7.88 5.52
C GLU A 449 17.87 8.18 4.43
N TYR A 450 17.53 9.45 4.26
CA TYR A 450 16.58 9.86 3.24
C TYR A 450 17.25 10.18 1.92
N THR A 451 16.57 9.93 0.81
CA THR A 451 17.12 10.15 -0.53
C THR A 451 17.42 11.62 -0.82
N TYR A 452 16.66 12.54 -0.20
CA TYR A 452 16.73 13.98 -0.41
C TYR A 452 16.39 14.75 0.86
N ASP A 453 16.80 16.01 0.93
CA ASP A 453 16.39 16.95 1.97
C ASP A 453 15.09 17.67 1.60
N LEU A 454 14.28 18.05 2.61
CA LEU A 454 13.03 18.77 2.35
C LEU A 454 13.26 20.19 1.81
N GLU A 455 14.42 20.77 2.05
CA GLU A 455 14.85 22.07 1.51
C GLU A 455 15.28 22.03 0.04
N ASP A 456 15.52 20.86 -0.52
CA ASP A 456 15.76 20.71 -1.96
C ASP A 456 14.56 21.21 -2.77
N SER A 457 14.77 21.73 -3.98
CA SER A 457 13.65 22.02 -4.89
C SER A 457 12.87 20.75 -5.25
N LEU A 458 11.60 20.89 -5.63
CA LEU A 458 10.80 19.74 -6.08
C LEU A 458 11.45 18.98 -7.23
N GLU A 459 12.07 19.71 -8.18
CA GLU A 459 12.81 19.12 -9.30
C GLU A 459 14.01 18.30 -8.82
N THR A 460 14.82 18.87 -7.90
CA THR A 460 15.98 18.18 -7.32
C THR A 460 15.58 16.92 -6.55
N LYS A 461 14.47 16.97 -5.81
CA LYS A 461 13.92 15.78 -5.12
C LYS A 461 13.57 14.67 -6.11
N LEU A 462 12.85 15.01 -7.18
CA LEU A 462 12.48 14.06 -8.25
C LEU A 462 13.73 13.46 -8.93
N GLU A 463 14.73 14.29 -9.23
CA GLU A 463 15.98 13.84 -9.84
C GLU A 463 16.77 12.92 -8.91
N LYS A 464 16.87 13.25 -7.61
CA LYS A 464 17.53 12.40 -6.62
C LYS A 464 16.86 11.02 -6.49
N VAL A 465 15.52 10.95 -6.50
CA VAL A 465 14.82 9.67 -6.49
C VAL A 465 15.07 8.90 -7.79
N ALA A 466 14.96 9.56 -8.94
CA ALA A 466 15.17 8.93 -10.25
C ALA A 466 16.58 8.33 -10.38
N THR A 467 17.60 9.07 -9.95
CA THR A 467 19.01 8.65 -10.10
C THR A 467 19.45 7.67 -9.02
N LYS A 468 19.21 7.98 -7.73
CA LYS A 468 19.71 7.19 -6.61
C LYS A 468 18.90 5.91 -6.37
N VAL A 469 17.57 5.96 -6.57
CA VAL A 469 16.69 4.80 -6.32
C VAL A 469 16.53 3.97 -7.58
N TYR A 470 16.12 4.61 -8.70
CA TYR A 470 15.82 3.86 -9.92
C TYR A 470 17.04 3.60 -10.81
N GLY A 471 18.12 4.35 -10.65
CA GLY A 471 19.30 4.24 -11.52
C GLY A 471 19.09 4.85 -12.90
N ALA A 472 18.19 5.83 -13.03
CA ALA A 472 18.05 6.64 -14.24
C ALA A 472 19.23 7.59 -14.43
N ASP A 473 19.52 8.00 -15.66
CA ASP A 473 20.56 8.99 -15.98
C ASP A 473 20.14 10.42 -15.61
N GLY A 474 18.86 10.64 -15.30
CA GLY A 474 18.26 11.92 -14.94
C GLY A 474 16.75 11.94 -15.18
N ILE A 475 16.18 13.15 -15.20
CA ILE A 475 14.76 13.39 -15.48
C ILE A 475 14.57 14.26 -16.73
N SER A 476 13.46 14.06 -17.43
CA SER A 476 13.01 14.97 -18.49
C SER A 476 11.64 15.52 -18.11
N ILE A 477 11.51 16.84 -18.02
CA ILE A 477 10.30 17.51 -17.53
C ILE A 477 9.54 18.12 -18.70
N ALA A 478 8.29 17.67 -18.89
CA ALA A 478 7.40 18.25 -19.89
C ALA A 478 7.04 19.72 -19.55
N PRO A 479 6.78 20.59 -20.53
CA PRO A 479 6.47 22.01 -20.27
C PRO A 479 5.29 22.23 -19.32
N ALA A 480 4.27 21.35 -19.34
CA ALA A 480 3.15 21.38 -18.43
C ALA A 480 3.58 21.07 -16.98
N ALA A 481 4.39 20.05 -16.80
CA ALA A 481 4.93 19.67 -15.49
C ALA A 481 5.85 20.76 -14.90
N ALA A 482 6.68 21.41 -15.74
CA ALA A 482 7.53 22.51 -15.30
C ALA A 482 6.71 23.71 -14.78
N LYS A 483 5.59 24.04 -15.46
CA LYS A 483 4.67 25.08 -14.98
C LYS A 483 4.02 24.72 -13.65
N GLN A 484 3.64 23.44 -13.46
CA GLN A 484 3.04 22.94 -12.22
C GLN A 484 4.04 22.98 -11.06
N LEU A 485 5.28 22.51 -11.27
CA LEU A 485 6.36 22.57 -10.28
C LEU A 485 6.62 24.01 -9.83
N LYS A 486 6.75 24.94 -10.80
CA LYS A 486 6.91 26.36 -10.48
C LYS A 486 5.72 26.89 -9.69
N ARG A 487 4.48 26.60 -10.11
CA ARG A 487 3.26 27.04 -9.40
C ARG A 487 3.23 26.53 -7.96
N PHE A 488 3.55 25.26 -7.73
CA PHE A 488 3.56 24.72 -6.36
C PHE A 488 4.67 25.33 -5.50
N ALA A 489 5.81 25.67 -6.10
CA ALA A 489 6.86 26.40 -5.42
C ALA A 489 6.41 27.83 -5.05
N ASP A 490 5.79 28.56 -5.99
CA ASP A 490 5.26 29.91 -5.76
C ASP A 490 4.14 29.94 -4.69
N LEU A 491 3.35 28.86 -4.56
CA LEU A 491 2.34 28.66 -3.52
C LEU A 491 2.91 28.17 -2.17
N GLY A 492 4.24 28.01 -2.05
CA GLY A 492 4.89 27.65 -0.79
C GLY A 492 5.02 26.15 -0.50
N TYR A 493 4.74 25.28 -1.47
CA TYR A 493 4.76 23.82 -1.30
C TYR A 493 6.11 23.15 -1.64
N SER A 494 7.19 23.92 -1.84
CA SER A 494 8.52 23.38 -2.16
C SER A 494 9.07 22.43 -1.11
N HIS A 495 8.71 22.62 0.17
CA HIS A 495 9.17 21.81 1.30
C HIS A 495 8.54 20.41 1.36
N LEU A 496 7.51 20.13 0.56
CA LEU A 496 6.84 18.83 0.59
C LEU A 496 7.72 17.72 -0.02
N PRO A 497 7.66 16.49 0.51
CA PRO A 497 8.24 15.33 -0.13
C PRO A 497 7.59 15.03 -1.48
N VAL A 498 8.27 14.21 -2.28
CA VAL A 498 7.80 13.83 -3.62
C VAL A 498 7.49 12.34 -3.71
N VAL A 499 6.52 11.99 -4.53
CA VAL A 499 6.14 10.61 -4.88
C VAL A 499 6.17 10.48 -6.40
N ILE A 500 6.79 9.43 -6.93
CA ILE A 500 6.87 9.20 -8.38
C ILE A 500 5.89 8.09 -8.80
N ALA A 501 4.91 8.45 -9.60
CA ALA A 501 3.92 7.54 -10.16
C ALA A 501 4.36 7.04 -11.54
N LYS A 502 4.98 5.85 -11.58
CA LYS A 502 5.43 5.16 -12.78
C LYS A 502 4.84 3.75 -12.87
N THR A 503 5.14 3.02 -13.94
CA THR A 503 4.79 1.58 -13.99
C THR A 503 5.42 0.83 -12.81
N HIS A 504 4.69 -0.11 -12.26
CA HIS A 504 5.19 -1.01 -11.22
C HIS A 504 5.85 -2.29 -11.78
N LEU A 505 5.80 -2.49 -13.11
CA LEU A 505 6.30 -3.70 -13.79
C LEU A 505 7.76 -3.58 -14.26
N SER A 506 8.42 -2.46 -13.95
CA SER A 506 9.83 -2.18 -14.21
C SER A 506 10.38 -1.19 -13.21
N ILE A 507 11.66 -1.26 -12.90
CA ILE A 507 12.37 -0.20 -12.17
C ILE A 507 12.37 1.10 -12.97
N SER A 508 12.39 1.01 -14.31
CA SER A 508 12.25 2.18 -15.20
C SER A 508 10.78 2.61 -15.36
N SER A 509 10.56 3.63 -16.18
CA SER A 509 9.21 4.07 -16.60
C SER A 509 8.63 3.24 -17.76
N ASP A 510 9.38 2.30 -18.33
CA ASP A 510 8.96 1.39 -19.41
C ASP A 510 8.78 -0.04 -18.89
N ALA A 511 7.54 -0.54 -18.90
CA ALA A 511 7.19 -1.88 -18.43
C ALA A 511 7.86 -3.02 -19.23
N SER A 512 8.34 -2.76 -20.44
CA SER A 512 9.03 -3.74 -21.27
C SER A 512 10.48 -4.00 -20.86
N LEU A 513 11.12 -3.04 -20.18
CA LEU A 513 12.49 -3.14 -19.70
C LEU A 513 12.54 -3.96 -18.41
N LYS A 514 13.23 -5.09 -18.45
CA LYS A 514 13.32 -6.05 -17.34
C LYS A 514 14.67 -5.93 -16.62
N GLY A 515 14.79 -6.62 -15.48
CA GLY A 515 16.01 -6.58 -14.68
C GLY A 515 16.23 -5.21 -14.00
N ALA A 516 17.42 -4.66 -14.13
CA ALA A 516 17.80 -3.31 -13.70
C ALA A 516 18.25 -2.48 -14.91
N PRO A 517 17.33 -1.82 -15.63
CA PRO A 517 17.66 -1.06 -16.84
C PRO A 517 18.60 0.11 -16.55
N THR A 518 19.52 0.38 -17.48
CA THR A 518 20.46 1.53 -17.49
C THR A 518 20.31 2.32 -18.78
N GLY A 519 20.85 3.54 -18.84
CA GLY A 519 20.82 4.35 -20.06
C GLY A 519 19.44 4.92 -20.37
N TRP A 520 18.65 5.28 -19.37
CA TRP A 520 17.31 5.81 -19.54
C TRP A 520 17.05 7.04 -18.67
N THR A 521 16.12 7.87 -19.11
CA THR A 521 15.71 9.10 -18.44
C THR A 521 14.25 8.99 -17.98
N LEU A 522 13.93 9.44 -16.76
CA LEU A 522 12.57 9.42 -16.23
C LEU A 522 11.73 10.57 -16.80
N PRO A 523 10.65 10.31 -17.57
CA PRO A 523 9.82 11.36 -18.13
C PRO A 523 8.78 11.85 -17.10
N VAL A 524 8.90 13.08 -16.64
CA VAL A 524 7.90 13.76 -15.78
C VAL A 524 6.90 14.47 -16.69
N ARG A 525 5.69 13.91 -16.81
CA ARG A 525 4.65 14.39 -17.72
C ARG A 525 3.71 15.41 -17.10
N GLU A 526 3.37 15.19 -15.85
CA GLU A 526 2.44 16.00 -15.07
C GLU A 526 2.84 15.92 -13.59
N VAL A 527 2.55 16.95 -12.82
CA VAL A 527 2.79 16.96 -11.37
C VAL A 527 1.50 17.42 -10.67
N ARG A 528 1.12 16.76 -9.60
CA ARG A 528 -0.07 17.08 -8.83
C ARG A 528 0.27 17.30 -7.36
N LEU A 529 -0.54 18.11 -6.72
CA LEU A 529 -0.42 18.44 -5.30
C LEU A 529 -1.43 17.65 -4.48
N ALA A 530 -0.96 17.03 -3.40
CA ALA A 530 -1.78 16.44 -2.34
C ALA A 530 -1.41 17.15 -1.02
N ALA A 531 -1.86 18.40 -0.87
CA ALA A 531 -1.42 19.29 0.19
C ALA A 531 -1.86 18.84 1.58
N GLY A 532 -3.04 18.26 1.71
CA GLY A 532 -3.55 17.67 2.94
C GLY A 532 -2.78 16.41 3.34
N ALA A 533 -2.49 15.53 2.38
CA ALA A 533 -1.63 14.36 2.58
C ALA A 533 -0.17 14.75 2.85
N GLY A 534 0.26 15.92 2.34
CA GLY A 534 1.58 16.48 2.59
C GLY A 534 2.66 15.97 1.64
N TYR A 535 2.36 15.82 0.34
CA TYR A 535 3.34 15.50 -0.69
C TYR A 535 2.93 16.03 -2.08
N VAL A 536 3.89 16.06 -2.97
CA VAL A 536 3.69 16.31 -4.41
C VAL A 536 3.97 15.02 -5.18
N TYR A 537 3.13 14.66 -6.15
CA TYR A 537 3.37 13.45 -6.93
C TYR A 537 3.52 13.75 -8.43
N ALA A 538 4.58 13.15 -9.00
CA ALA A 538 4.93 13.27 -10.41
C ALA A 538 4.40 12.07 -11.19
N ILE A 539 3.65 12.31 -12.26
CA ILE A 539 3.12 11.28 -13.16
C ILE A 539 4.11 11.07 -14.30
N CYS A 540 4.77 9.91 -14.27
CA CYS A 540 5.83 9.52 -15.20
C CYS A 540 5.39 8.41 -16.17
N GLY A 541 4.09 8.11 -16.22
CA GLY A 541 3.51 7.09 -17.10
C GLY A 541 2.01 7.25 -17.25
N THR A 542 1.34 6.25 -17.80
CA THR A 542 -0.13 6.23 -17.85
C THR A 542 -0.67 5.69 -16.54
N MET A 543 -1.11 6.57 -15.65
CA MET A 543 -1.74 6.22 -14.38
C MET A 543 -3.24 6.38 -14.47
N ARG A 544 -3.96 5.34 -14.07
CA ARG A 544 -5.43 5.36 -14.00
C ARG A 544 -5.87 5.26 -12.56
N THR A 545 -6.59 6.27 -12.12
CA THR A 545 -7.16 6.38 -10.77
C THR A 545 -8.55 5.77 -10.67
N MET A 546 -9.16 5.43 -11.82
CA MET A 546 -10.38 4.65 -11.91
C MET A 546 -10.14 3.41 -12.77
N PRO A 547 -9.92 2.23 -12.15
CA PRO A 547 -9.82 0.96 -12.87
C PRO A 547 -11.14 0.62 -13.58
N GLY A 548 -11.07 -0.25 -14.59
CA GLY A 548 -12.25 -0.81 -15.22
C GLY A 548 -12.36 -2.30 -14.93
N LEU A 549 -13.57 -2.85 -15.00
CA LEU A 549 -13.79 -4.29 -14.97
C LEU A 549 -13.11 -4.97 -16.16
N SER A 550 -12.58 -6.16 -15.95
CA SER A 550 -12.04 -7.02 -17.01
C SER A 550 -13.16 -7.62 -17.88
N LYS A 551 -12.79 -8.37 -18.92
CA LYS A 551 -13.77 -9.10 -19.73
C LYS A 551 -14.54 -10.16 -18.92
N SER A 552 -13.88 -10.77 -17.94
CA SER A 552 -14.46 -11.72 -16.99
C SER A 552 -14.05 -11.30 -15.58
N PRO A 553 -14.80 -10.40 -14.95
CA PRO A 553 -14.50 -9.90 -13.61
C PRO A 553 -14.75 -10.98 -12.55
N ALA A 554 -14.11 -10.85 -11.39
CA ALA A 554 -14.31 -11.76 -10.26
C ALA A 554 -15.79 -11.78 -9.81
N ALA A 555 -16.51 -10.68 -9.99
CA ALA A 555 -17.94 -10.54 -9.71
C ALA A 555 -18.82 -11.63 -10.37
N GLU A 556 -18.40 -12.21 -11.50
CA GLU A 556 -19.14 -13.31 -12.16
C GLU A 556 -19.07 -14.64 -11.37
N ARG A 557 -18.14 -14.76 -10.45
CA ARG A 557 -17.87 -16.02 -9.71
C ARG A 557 -18.14 -15.90 -8.21
N ILE A 558 -18.26 -14.66 -7.71
CA ILE A 558 -18.58 -14.39 -6.30
C ILE A 558 -20.09 -14.52 -6.10
N GLY A 559 -20.51 -15.34 -5.14
CA GLY A 559 -21.92 -15.57 -4.86
C GLY A 559 -22.15 -16.41 -3.61
N PHE A 560 -23.29 -17.05 -3.52
CA PHE A 560 -23.63 -18.03 -2.49
C PHE A 560 -23.94 -19.37 -3.13
N ASP A 561 -23.51 -20.45 -2.49
CA ASP A 561 -23.92 -21.81 -2.84
C ASP A 561 -25.35 -22.13 -2.38
N GLU A 562 -25.80 -23.36 -2.63
CA GLU A 562 -27.14 -23.85 -2.26
C GLU A 562 -27.40 -23.85 -0.73
N ASN A 563 -26.35 -23.85 0.07
CA ASN A 563 -26.38 -23.85 1.54
C ASN A 563 -26.28 -22.43 2.13
N GLY A 564 -26.18 -21.39 1.29
CA GLY A 564 -25.97 -20.01 1.73
C GLY A 564 -24.54 -19.71 2.15
N THR A 565 -23.57 -20.55 1.78
CA THR A 565 -22.13 -20.31 2.01
C THR A 565 -21.58 -19.43 0.90
N MET A 566 -20.80 -18.42 1.25
CA MET A 566 -20.13 -17.54 0.29
C MET A 566 -19.11 -18.35 -0.54
N VAL A 567 -19.07 -18.10 -1.84
CA VAL A 567 -18.15 -18.76 -2.79
C VAL A 567 -17.49 -17.74 -3.71
N GLY A 568 -16.33 -18.08 -4.25
CA GLY A 568 -15.62 -17.28 -5.26
C GLY A 568 -14.88 -16.06 -4.72
N LEU A 569 -14.93 -15.79 -3.43
CA LEU A 569 -14.07 -14.81 -2.78
C LEU A 569 -12.70 -15.47 -2.51
N SER A 570 -11.58 -14.78 -2.83
CA SER A 570 -10.23 -15.36 -2.72
C SER A 570 -9.21 -14.30 -2.26
#